data_734d4d3b047a87ab3d08d318b96024fb
#
_entry.id   734d4d3b047a87ab3d08d318b96024fb
#
_cell.length_a   1.000
_cell.length_b   1.000
_cell.length_c   1.000
_cell.angle_alpha   90.00
_cell.angle_beta   90.00
_cell.angle_gamma   90.00
#
_symmetry.space_group_name_H-M   'P 1'
#
loop_
_entity.id
_entity.type
_entity.pdbx_description
1 polymer ?
#
loop_
_entity_poly.entity_id
_entity_poly.type
_entity_poly.pdbx_seq_one_letter_code
_entity_poly.pdbx_strand_id
1 'polypeptide(L)'
;KLGKGVAEHTQINDNLLNQARAGQYLPHTVRVVVDIKSFENYKIFSLRDPFRIVLDIWGKGSNGVPVPSSAPKITDSGKPEKLSRLTTDNLKSSDIARQLALGVRTIVIDPGHGGSDPGAPGYYKNVWEKDIVLKIAKKLAVTLRERLKCTVLLTRTTDKKLTLEERTAIANTKRADLFISLHVNAAKSRKLRGIETYILNLATDDQAIAVAARENATSEKNISDLEFILSDLMKHAKIEESTRLADVVQNSFIKGMRKKYSGINNLGVKQAPFYVLLGARMPSILIETSFISN
;
A
#
# COMPACT_ATOMS: atom_id res chain seq x y z
N LYS A 1 6.64 -28.52 -0.26
CA LYS A 1 7.29 -29.41 -1.27
C LYS A 1 6.42 -29.47 -2.49
N LEU A 2 7.03 -29.57 -3.68
CA LEU A 2 6.30 -29.85 -4.92
C LEU A 2 5.53 -31.16 -4.75
N GLY A 3 4.23 -31.14 -5.05
CA GLY A 3 3.35 -32.32 -4.91
C GLY A 3 3.76 -33.44 -5.88
N LYS A 4 3.55 -34.71 -5.45
CA LYS A 4 3.74 -35.85 -6.36
C LYS A 4 2.73 -35.74 -7.51
N GLY A 5 3.20 -35.91 -8.75
CA GLY A 5 2.37 -35.83 -9.97
C GLY A 5 2.15 -34.42 -10.55
N VAL A 6 2.79 -33.39 -9.98
CA VAL A 6 2.77 -32.06 -10.60
C VAL A 6 3.71 -32.07 -11.80
N ALA A 7 3.22 -31.65 -12.97
CA ALA A 7 4.04 -31.50 -14.15
C ALA A 7 5.06 -30.36 -13.94
N GLU A 8 6.35 -30.67 -14.09
CA GLU A 8 7.41 -29.68 -13.97
C GLU A 8 7.42 -28.69 -15.13
N HIS A 9 6.88 -29.09 -16.28
CA HIS A 9 6.75 -28.29 -17.48
C HIS A 9 5.36 -28.46 -18.09
N THR A 10 4.70 -27.33 -18.36
CA THR A 10 3.40 -27.29 -19.05
C THR A 10 3.54 -26.36 -20.25
N GLN A 11 3.45 -26.93 -21.46
CA GLN A 11 3.42 -26.17 -22.70
C GLN A 11 2.08 -25.50 -22.86
N ILE A 12 2.03 -24.21 -23.17
CA ILE A 12 0.81 -23.42 -23.38
C ILE A 12 0.74 -23.01 -24.86
N ASN A 13 1.80 -22.42 -25.39
CA ASN A 13 1.99 -22.08 -26.81
C ASN A 13 0.84 -21.27 -27.43
N ASP A 14 0.23 -20.39 -26.67
CA ASP A 14 -0.71 -19.41 -27.20
C ASP A 14 0.00 -18.12 -27.66
N ASN A 15 -0.77 -17.09 -28.02
CA ASN A 15 -0.21 -15.82 -28.48
C ASN A 15 0.43 -14.99 -27.35
N LEU A 16 0.17 -15.33 -26.10
CA LEU A 16 0.60 -14.58 -24.93
C LEU A 16 1.66 -15.32 -24.13
N LEU A 17 1.50 -16.63 -23.96
CA LEU A 17 2.33 -17.48 -23.10
C LEU A 17 2.99 -18.62 -23.90
N ASN A 18 4.26 -18.90 -23.58
CA ASN A 18 4.95 -20.07 -24.10
C ASN A 18 4.69 -21.31 -23.25
N GLN A 19 5.09 -21.26 -22.00
CA GLN A 19 5.02 -22.38 -21.08
C GLN A 19 4.97 -21.92 -19.64
N ALA A 20 4.56 -22.79 -18.74
CA ALA A 20 4.73 -22.66 -17.31
C ALA A 20 5.63 -23.78 -16.80
N ARG A 21 6.54 -23.44 -15.88
CA ARG A 21 7.47 -24.38 -15.25
C ARG A 21 7.33 -24.30 -13.74
N ALA A 22 7.30 -25.45 -13.06
CA ALA A 22 7.27 -25.52 -11.61
C ALA A 22 8.43 -26.36 -11.11
N GLY A 23 9.13 -25.92 -10.07
CA GLY A 23 10.24 -26.65 -9.50
C GLY A 23 10.41 -26.38 -8.01
N GLN A 24 11.00 -27.35 -7.31
CA GLN A 24 11.41 -27.16 -5.93
C GLN A 24 12.61 -26.21 -5.89
N TYR A 25 12.44 -25.06 -5.26
CA TYR A 25 13.50 -24.04 -5.16
C TYR A 25 14.27 -24.13 -3.85
N LEU A 26 13.57 -24.26 -2.73
CA LEU A 26 14.11 -24.47 -1.40
C LEU A 26 13.31 -25.60 -0.71
N PRO A 27 13.76 -26.17 0.43
CA PRO A 27 13.07 -27.26 1.09
C PRO A 27 11.58 -27.05 1.34
N HIS A 28 11.16 -25.78 1.48
CA HIS A 28 9.77 -25.39 1.72
C HIS A 28 9.18 -24.44 0.66
N THR A 29 9.93 -24.15 -0.41
CA THR A 29 9.53 -23.17 -1.44
C THR A 29 9.50 -23.83 -2.82
N VAL A 30 8.36 -23.73 -3.49
CA VAL A 30 8.19 -24.08 -4.91
C VAL A 30 8.24 -22.80 -5.74
N ARG A 31 9.01 -22.81 -6.80
CA ARG A 31 9.04 -21.71 -7.77
C ARG A 31 8.23 -22.10 -8.99
N VAL A 32 7.30 -21.22 -9.39
CA VAL A 32 6.59 -21.32 -10.66
C VAL A 32 7.04 -20.18 -11.57
N VAL A 33 7.44 -20.51 -12.77
CA VAL A 33 7.89 -19.54 -13.79
C VAL A 33 6.94 -19.64 -14.98
N VAL A 34 6.45 -18.53 -15.47
CA VAL A 34 5.62 -18.44 -16.68
C VAL A 34 6.40 -17.66 -17.74
N ASP A 35 6.66 -18.30 -18.86
CA ASP A 35 7.39 -17.69 -19.98
C ASP A 35 6.39 -16.96 -20.88
N ILE A 36 6.47 -15.63 -20.90
CA ILE A 36 5.49 -14.72 -21.53
C ILE A 36 6.08 -14.17 -22.82
N LYS A 37 5.33 -14.23 -23.94
CA LYS A 37 5.71 -13.68 -25.26
C LYS A 37 5.44 -12.17 -25.35
N SER A 38 4.31 -11.72 -24.78
CA SER A 38 3.90 -10.32 -24.80
C SER A 38 3.33 -9.96 -23.44
N PHE A 39 3.81 -8.89 -22.83
CA PHE A 39 3.44 -8.48 -21.48
C PHE A 39 3.03 -7.00 -21.45
N GLU A 40 1.89 -6.73 -20.88
CA GLU A 40 1.40 -5.39 -20.56
C GLU A 40 1.06 -5.26 -19.07
N ASN A 41 0.30 -6.23 -18.54
CA ASN A 41 -0.13 -6.21 -17.14
C ASN A 41 -0.42 -7.62 -16.65
N TYR A 42 -0.53 -7.80 -15.33
CA TYR A 42 -0.94 -9.06 -14.73
C TYR A 42 -1.77 -8.82 -13.47
N LYS A 43 -2.57 -9.82 -13.10
CA LYS A 43 -3.30 -9.87 -11.83
C LYS A 43 -3.15 -11.26 -11.22
N ILE A 44 -2.83 -11.30 -9.92
CA ILE A 44 -2.77 -12.55 -9.15
C ILE A 44 -3.86 -12.50 -8.09
N PHE A 45 -4.63 -13.58 -7.99
CA PHE A 45 -5.61 -13.76 -6.94
C PHE A 45 -5.78 -15.23 -6.60
N SER A 46 -6.36 -15.53 -5.43
CA SER A 46 -6.63 -16.90 -5.00
C SER A 46 -8.13 -17.19 -4.99
N LEU A 47 -8.48 -18.41 -5.37
CA LEU A 47 -9.81 -18.99 -5.24
C LEU A 47 -9.79 -20.02 -4.11
N ARG A 48 -10.92 -20.17 -3.42
CA ARG A 48 -11.13 -21.20 -2.40
C ARG A 48 -11.97 -22.32 -2.97
N ASP A 49 -11.88 -23.48 -2.35
CA ASP A 49 -12.69 -24.67 -2.63
C ASP A 49 -12.67 -25.17 -4.10
N PRO A 50 -11.60 -25.83 -4.54
CA PRO A 50 -10.30 -26.02 -3.88
C PRO A 50 -9.41 -24.78 -3.97
N PHE A 51 -8.42 -24.65 -3.10
CA PHE A 51 -7.46 -23.54 -3.16
C PHE A 51 -6.70 -23.54 -4.48
N ARG A 52 -6.74 -22.40 -5.17
CA ARG A 52 -6.07 -22.16 -6.47
C ARG A 52 -5.51 -20.75 -6.49
N ILE A 53 -4.32 -20.61 -7.05
CA ILE A 53 -3.75 -19.30 -7.40
C ILE A 53 -4.04 -19.08 -8.88
N VAL A 54 -4.69 -17.99 -9.22
CA VAL A 54 -4.99 -17.57 -10.58
C VAL A 54 -4.07 -16.40 -10.93
N LEU A 55 -3.39 -16.54 -12.06
CA LEU A 55 -2.56 -15.51 -12.67
C LEU A 55 -3.17 -15.11 -14.01
N ASP A 56 -3.83 -13.95 -14.04
CA ASP A 56 -4.29 -13.35 -15.28
C ASP A 56 -3.20 -12.48 -15.88
N ILE A 57 -2.92 -12.63 -17.16
CA ILE A 57 -1.87 -11.90 -17.88
C ILE A 57 -2.48 -11.24 -19.11
N TRP A 58 -2.16 -9.97 -19.32
CA TRP A 58 -2.52 -9.21 -20.51
C TRP A 58 -1.28 -8.86 -21.32
N GLY A 59 -1.36 -9.07 -22.64
CA GLY A 59 -0.33 -8.71 -23.59
C GLY A 59 -0.71 -7.51 -24.46
N LYS A 60 0.25 -6.86 -25.05
CA LYS A 60 0.02 -5.73 -25.98
C LYS A 60 -0.86 -6.16 -27.14
N GLY A 61 -2.02 -5.50 -27.30
CA GLY A 61 -2.93 -5.72 -28.44
C GLY A 61 -4.03 -6.78 -28.22
N SER A 62 -4.21 -7.34 -27.04
CA SER A 62 -5.35 -8.19 -26.75
C SER A 62 -6.60 -7.34 -26.45
N ASN A 63 -7.43 -7.09 -27.45
CA ASN A 63 -8.81 -6.70 -27.20
C ASN A 63 -9.50 -7.87 -26.49
N GLY A 64 -9.79 -7.67 -25.20
CA GLY A 64 -10.33 -8.72 -24.35
C GLY A 64 -11.64 -9.29 -24.90
N VAL A 65 -11.62 -10.57 -25.24
CA VAL A 65 -12.84 -11.35 -25.44
C VAL A 65 -13.36 -11.74 -24.07
N PRO A 66 -14.60 -11.41 -23.68
CA PRO A 66 -15.15 -11.80 -22.39
C PRO A 66 -15.34 -13.32 -22.33
N VAL A 67 -14.69 -13.97 -21.37
CA VAL A 67 -14.97 -15.39 -21.06
C VAL A 67 -16.33 -15.47 -20.37
N PRO A 68 -17.26 -16.35 -20.78
CA PRO A 68 -18.57 -16.43 -20.17
C PRO A 68 -18.48 -17.01 -18.75
N SER A 69 -18.90 -16.21 -17.77
CA SER A 69 -19.12 -16.64 -16.40
C SER A 69 -20.42 -17.45 -16.33
N SER A 70 -20.32 -18.75 -16.08
CA SER A 70 -21.47 -19.57 -15.73
C SER A 70 -21.80 -19.41 -14.23
N ALA A 71 -22.71 -18.49 -13.93
CA ALA A 71 -23.44 -18.47 -12.68
C ALA A 71 -24.96 -18.43 -12.99
N PRO A 72 -25.82 -19.04 -12.14
CA PRO A 72 -27.21 -19.29 -12.50
C PRO A 72 -28.04 -17.99 -12.55
N LYS A 73 -28.91 -17.93 -13.59
CA LYS A 73 -29.87 -16.85 -13.82
C LYS A 73 -30.94 -16.83 -12.73
N ILE A 74 -31.09 -15.68 -12.07
CA ILE A 74 -32.36 -15.32 -11.45
C ILE A 74 -33.03 -14.32 -12.38
N THR A 75 -34.21 -14.69 -12.87
CA THR A 75 -35.07 -13.87 -13.71
C THR A 75 -35.81 -12.87 -12.82
N ASP A 76 -35.63 -11.59 -13.06
CA ASP A 76 -36.69 -10.62 -12.78
C ASP A 76 -36.70 -9.51 -13.83
N SER A 77 -37.91 -9.20 -14.26
CA SER A 77 -38.23 -8.35 -15.39
C SER A 77 -38.32 -6.87 -14.94
N GLY A 78 -37.33 -6.08 -15.36
CA GLY A 78 -37.37 -4.64 -15.23
C GLY A 78 -36.53 -3.98 -16.34
N LYS A 79 -37.16 -3.10 -17.14
CA LYS A 79 -36.54 -2.38 -18.27
C LYS A 79 -35.22 -1.70 -17.87
N PRO A 80 -34.16 -1.79 -18.71
CA PRO A 80 -32.93 -1.06 -18.44
C PRO A 80 -33.04 0.40 -18.89
N GLU A 81 -32.96 1.28 -17.94
CA GLU A 81 -32.63 2.67 -18.18
C GLU A 81 -31.16 2.79 -18.63
N LYS A 82 -30.91 3.59 -19.65
CA LYS A 82 -29.58 3.80 -20.24
C LYS A 82 -28.59 4.32 -19.21
N LEU A 83 -27.76 3.44 -18.68
CA LEU A 83 -26.58 3.84 -17.93
C LEU A 83 -25.47 4.20 -18.94
N SER A 84 -25.26 5.49 -19.14
CA SER A 84 -24.21 6.02 -19.98
C SER A 84 -22.86 5.53 -19.48
N ARG A 85 -22.03 5.00 -20.40
CA ARG A 85 -20.63 4.64 -20.19
C ARG A 85 -19.88 5.84 -19.59
N LEU A 86 -19.60 5.78 -18.30
CA LEU A 86 -18.61 6.66 -17.67
C LEU A 86 -17.23 6.15 -18.10
N THR A 87 -16.64 6.82 -19.08
CA THR A 87 -15.23 6.67 -19.42
C THR A 87 -14.41 7.20 -18.24
N THR A 88 -13.47 6.37 -17.78
CA THR A 88 -12.62 6.60 -16.59
C THR A 88 -11.62 7.77 -16.74
N ASP A 89 -11.61 8.48 -17.84
CA ASP A 89 -10.56 9.45 -18.16
C ASP A 89 -10.81 10.88 -17.69
N ASN A 90 -11.91 11.19 -16.98
CA ASN A 90 -12.21 12.55 -16.55
C ASN A 90 -12.74 12.72 -15.13
N LEU A 91 -12.51 11.74 -14.22
CA LEU A 91 -12.75 12.00 -12.81
C LEU A 91 -11.64 12.90 -12.27
N LYS A 92 -11.96 14.18 -12.11
CA LYS A 92 -11.07 15.12 -11.41
C LYS A 92 -10.71 14.51 -10.05
N SER A 93 -9.44 14.55 -9.69
CA SER A 93 -8.95 14.07 -8.38
C SER A 93 -9.75 14.61 -7.17
N SER A 94 -10.46 15.74 -7.35
CA SER A 94 -11.44 16.31 -6.43
C SER A 94 -12.68 15.45 -6.23
N ASP A 95 -13.14 14.71 -7.24
CA ASP A 95 -14.39 13.94 -7.17
C ASP A 95 -14.16 12.58 -6.52
N ILE A 96 -13.00 11.96 -6.76
CA ILE A 96 -12.57 10.74 -6.06
C ILE A 96 -12.32 11.06 -4.58
N ALA A 97 -11.64 12.17 -4.28
CA ALA A 97 -11.45 12.63 -2.91
C ALA A 97 -12.79 12.94 -2.23
N ARG A 98 -13.76 13.46 -2.96
CA ARG A 98 -15.11 13.74 -2.44
C ARG A 98 -15.94 12.46 -2.22
N GLN A 99 -15.83 11.47 -3.08
CA GLN A 99 -16.46 10.15 -2.89
C GLN A 99 -15.86 9.38 -1.71
N LEU A 100 -14.53 9.40 -1.55
CA LEU A 100 -13.86 8.85 -0.38
C LEU A 100 -14.26 9.61 0.91
N ALA A 101 -14.42 10.93 0.85
CA ALA A 101 -14.80 11.76 1.99
C ALA A 101 -16.27 11.59 2.43
N LEU A 102 -17.18 11.21 1.53
CA LEU A 102 -18.60 11.03 1.86
C LEU A 102 -18.88 9.86 2.83
N GLY A 103 -17.96 8.89 2.95
CA GLY A 103 -18.04 7.78 3.90
C GLY A 103 -17.12 7.91 5.12
N VAL A 104 -16.16 8.82 5.10
CA VAL A 104 -15.11 8.95 6.14
C VAL A 104 -15.60 9.84 7.27
N ARG A 105 -15.80 9.25 8.44
CA ARG A 105 -16.22 9.94 9.67
C ARG A 105 -15.09 10.10 10.67
N THR A 106 -14.18 9.14 10.72
CA THR A 106 -13.09 9.09 11.70
C THR A 106 -11.76 8.80 11.01
N ILE A 107 -10.78 9.68 11.15
CA ILE A 107 -9.41 9.50 10.67
C ILE A 107 -8.49 9.41 11.88
N VAL A 108 -7.62 8.40 11.92
CA VAL A 108 -6.52 8.35 12.88
C VAL A 108 -5.22 8.69 12.17
N ILE A 109 -4.54 9.70 12.68
CA ILE A 109 -3.18 10.08 12.26
C ILE A 109 -2.21 9.55 13.30
N ASP A 110 -1.19 8.84 12.85
CA ASP A 110 -0.15 8.28 13.68
C ASP A 110 1.16 9.03 13.45
N PRO A 111 1.58 9.95 14.32
CA PRO A 111 2.94 10.48 14.27
C PRO A 111 3.92 9.40 14.72
N GLY A 112 4.77 8.93 13.81
CA GLY A 112 5.76 7.89 14.08
C GLY A 112 6.67 8.21 15.26
N HIS A 113 7.33 7.19 15.80
CA HIS A 113 8.29 7.32 16.93
C HIS A 113 7.70 7.96 18.19
N GLY A 114 8.56 8.44 19.09
CA GLY A 114 8.15 9.14 20.32
C GLY A 114 8.81 8.61 21.60
N GLY A 115 8.93 9.45 22.61
CA GLY A 115 9.57 9.12 23.88
C GLY A 115 11.02 8.70 23.72
N SER A 116 11.34 7.46 24.13
CA SER A 116 12.69 6.87 24.02
C SER A 116 13.07 6.47 22.59
N ASP A 117 12.12 6.47 21.64
CA ASP A 117 12.38 6.26 20.23
C ASP A 117 12.41 7.60 19.48
N PRO A 118 13.60 8.14 19.17
CA PRO A 118 13.72 9.45 18.53
C PRO A 118 13.42 9.43 17.03
N GLY A 119 13.39 8.24 16.39
CA GLY A 119 13.44 8.11 14.94
C GLY A 119 14.79 8.57 14.36
N ALA A 120 14.80 8.95 13.11
CA ALA A 120 15.99 9.39 12.42
C ALA A 120 16.49 10.75 12.92
N PRO A 121 17.84 10.95 13.03
CA PRO A 121 18.43 12.26 13.33
C PRO A 121 18.35 13.17 12.10
N GLY A 122 18.04 14.42 12.32
CA GLY A 122 18.01 15.45 11.29
C GLY A 122 19.40 15.92 10.87
N TYR A 123 19.42 16.65 9.74
CA TYR A 123 20.62 17.35 9.27
C TYR A 123 21.20 18.30 10.33
N TYR A 124 20.33 19.04 10.99
CA TYR A 124 20.73 19.94 12.06
C TYR A 124 20.78 19.22 13.42
N LYS A 125 21.75 19.62 14.26
CA LYS A 125 21.91 19.07 15.61
C LYS A 125 20.62 19.28 16.44
N ASN A 126 20.26 18.28 17.23
CA ASN A 126 19.05 18.27 18.09
C ASN A 126 17.70 18.33 17.36
N VAL A 127 17.68 18.00 16.08
CA VAL A 127 16.45 17.80 15.32
C VAL A 127 16.20 16.30 15.18
N TRP A 128 15.01 15.84 15.61
CA TRP A 128 14.63 14.44 15.59
C TRP A 128 13.33 14.24 14.83
N GLU A 129 13.22 13.12 14.17
CA GLU A 129 12.03 12.76 13.38
C GLU A 129 10.76 12.82 14.23
N LYS A 130 10.76 12.23 15.45
CA LYS A 130 9.61 12.21 16.36
C LYS A 130 8.99 13.59 16.61
N ASP A 131 9.80 14.66 16.63
CA ASP A 131 9.34 16.02 16.91
C ASP A 131 8.71 16.65 15.66
N ILE A 132 9.30 16.38 14.50
CA ILE A 132 8.82 16.88 13.21
C ILE A 132 7.47 16.24 12.88
N VAL A 133 7.38 14.91 12.94
CA VAL A 133 6.13 14.20 12.61
C VAL A 133 4.99 14.57 13.55
N LEU A 134 5.29 14.80 14.85
CA LEU A 134 4.28 15.26 15.79
C LEU A 134 3.74 16.66 15.45
N LYS A 135 4.65 17.58 15.06
CA LYS A 135 4.25 18.93 14.62
C LYS A 135 3.41 18.88 13.33
N ILE A 136 3.81 18.06 12.36
CA ILE A 136 3.05 17.86 11.10
C ILE A 136 1.69 17.28 11.41
N ALA A 137 1.62 16.20 12.20
CA ALA A 137 0.38 15.52 12.55
C ALA A 137 -0.63 16.44 13.24
N LYS A 138 -0.18 17.26 14.20
CA LYS A 138 -1.03 18.25 14.87
C LYS A 138 -1.63 19.26 13.89
N LYS A 139 -0.82 19.82 12.98
CA LYS A 139 -1.28 20.78 11.96
C LYS A 139 -2.24 20.11 10.97
N LEU A 140 -1.91 18.90 10.53
CA LEU A 140 -2.77 18.13 9.61
C LEU A 140 -4.12 17.82 10.25
N ALA A 141 -4.13 17.41 11.53
CA ALA A 141 -5.36 17.11 12.25
C ALA A 141 -6.31 18.32 12.34
N VAL A 142 -5.77 19.51 12.62
CA VAL A 142 -6.57 20.75 12.63
C VAL A 142 -7.15 21.01 11.23
N THR A 143 -6.31 20.98 10.20
CA THR A 143 -6.73 21.24 8.82
C THR A 143 -7.80 20.26 8.33
N LEU A 144 -7.67 18.97 8.65
CA LEU A 144 -8.65 17.95 8.26
C LEU A 144 -9.99 18.14 8.97
N ARG A 145 -9.97 18.44 10.29
CA ARG A 145 -11.20 18.72 11.04
C ARG A 145 -11.98 19.90 10.44
N GLU A 146 -11.26 20.96 10.11
CA GLU A 146 -11.87 22.17 9.55
C GLU A 146 -12.43 21.93 8.14
N ARG A 147 -11.69 21.22 7.28
CA ARG A 147 -12.06 21.06 5.87
C ARG A 147 -13.02 19.91 5.60
N LEU A 148 -12.85 18.78 6.30
CA LEU A 148 -13.64 17.58 6.05
C LEU A 148 -14.83 17.41 7.02
N LYS A 149 -14.84 18.20 8.11
CA LYS A 149 -15.89 18.09 9.17
C LYS A 149 -15.98 16.68 9.76
N CYS A 150 -14.86 15.96 9.82
CA CYS A 150 -14.76 14.62 10.38
C CYS A 150 -14.00 14.62 11.73
N THR A 151 -14.15 13.53 12.48
CA THR A 151 -13.36 13.28 13.69
C THR A 151 -11.93 12.93 13.29
N VAL A 152 -10.95 13.66 13.80
CA VAL A 152 -9.54 13.33 13.59
C VAL A 152 -8.88 13.11 14.93
N LEU A 153 -8.31 11.93 15.13
CA LEU A 153 -7.61 11.52 16.34
C LEU A 153 -6.12 11.34 16.03
N LEU A 154 -5.29 11.54 17.04
CA LEU A 154 -3.86 11.27 16.98
C LEU A 154 -3.56 10.08 17.89
N THR A 155 -2.68 9.16 17.47
CA THR A 155 -2.23 8.06 18.34
C THR A 155 -1.45 8.58 19.55
N ARG A 156 -0.69 9.65 19.37
CA ARG A 156 -0.05 10.42 20.46
C ARG A 156 -0.17 11.92 20.23
N THR A 157 -0.33 12.68 21.29
CA THR A 157 -0.41 14.15 21.29
C THR A 157 0.79 14.80 21.95
N THR A 158 1.62 14.01 22.62
CA THR A 158 2.83 14.40 23.32
C THR A 158 4.02 13.54 22.89
N ASP A 159 5.20 13.82 23.40
CA ASP A 159 6.40 12.99 23.19
C ASP A 159 6.32 11.72 24.04
N LYS A 160 5.50 10.74 23.58
CA LYS A 160 5.27 9.45 24.22
C LYS A 160 5.63 8.33 23.26
N LYS A 161 6.32 7.30 23.75
CA LYS A 161 6.55 6.06 23.01
C LYS A 161 5.26 5.22 22.98
N LEU A 162 4.92 4.71 21.80
CA LEU A 162 3.91 3.70 21.59
C LEU A 162 4.53 2.54 20.80
N THR A 163 4.14 1.31 21.10
CA THR A 163 4.51 0.18 20.25
C THR A 163 3.75 0.22 18.92
N LEU A 164 4.21 -0.52 17.92
CA LEU A 164 3.57 -0.54 16.60
C LEU A 164 2.14 -1.08 16.69
N GLU A 165 1.93 -2.09 17.54
CA GLU A 165 0.61 -2.69 17.81
C GLU A 165 -0.35 -1.73 18.52
N GLU A 166 0.15 -0.95 19.50
CA GLU A 166 -0.67 0.05 20.20
C GLU A 166 -1.24 1.09 19.23
N ARG A 167 -0.48 1.48 18.20
CA ARG A 167 -0.89 2.48 17.20
C ARG A 167 -2.12 2.01 16.42
N THR A 168 -2.06 0.81 15.86
CA THR A 168 -3.21 0.22 15.14
C THR A 168 -4.35 -0.19 16.07
N ALA A 169 -4.04 -0.63 17.29
CA ALA A 169 -5.07 -0.92 18.30
C ALA A 169 -5.92 0.31 18.64
N ILE A 170 -5.29 1.50 18.75
CA ILE A 170 -6.01 2.76 18.92
C ILE A 170 -6.96 3.01 17.74
N ALA A 171 -6.48 2.87 16.50
CA ALA A 171 -7.29 3.09 15.31
C ALA A 171 -8.47 2.11 15.24
N ASN A 172 -8.23 0.83 15.50
CA ASN A 172 -9.25 -0.22 15.50
C ASN A 172 -10.30 0.02 16.60
N THR A 173 -9.87 0.36 17.82
CA THR A 173 -10.76 0.64 18.95
C THR A 173 -11.64 1.86 18.69
N LYS A 174 -11.12 2.87 18.02
CA LYS A 174 -11.85 4.08 17.63
C LYS A 174 -12.68 3.89 16.36
N ARG A 175 -12.70 2.67 15.78
CA ARG A 175 -13.38 2.35 14.52
C ARG A 175 -13.07 3.38 13.44
N ALA A 176 -11.77 3.66 13.28
CA ALA A 176 -11.33 4.61 12.27
C ALA A 176 -11.67 4.11 10.86
N ASP A 177 -12.04 5.03 10.00
CA ASP A 177 -12.28 4.75 8.59
C ASP A 177 -10.99 4.82 7.77
N LEU A 178 -10.01 5.61 8.25
CA LEU A 178 -8.67 5.71 7.65
C LEU A 178 -7.60 5.77 8.75
N PHE A 179 -6.45 5.14 8.47
CA PHE A 179 -5.25 5.22 9.30
C PHE A 179 -4.09 5.77 8.46
N ILE A 180 -3.45 6.84 8.94
CA ILE A 180 -2.36 7.53 8.23
C ILE A 180 -1.17 7.66 9.18
N SER A 181 -0.12 6.88 8.95
CA SER A 181 1.15 7.01 9.67
C SER A 181 2.04 8.05 8.97
N LEU A 182 2.68 8.92 9.74
CA LEU A 182 3.53 10.00 9.26
C LEU A 182 4.96 9.79 9.73
N HIS A 183 5.88 9.79 8.77
CA HIS A 183 7.31 9.65 8.94
C HIS A 183 8.09 10.69 8.15
N VAL A 184 9.37 10.82 8.41
CA VAL A 184 10.32 11.64 7.65
C VAL A 184 11.55 10.79 7.38
N ASN A 185 11.68 10.30 6.17
CA ASN A 185 12.71 9.39 5.74
C ASN A 185 14.14 9.89 6.05
N ALA A 186 15.07 8.99 6.11
CA ALA A 186 16.49 9.30 6.23
C ALA A 186 17.32 8.46 5.27
N ALA A 187 18.38 9.06 4.75
CA ALA A 187 19.30 8.37 3.86
C ALA A 187 20.75 8.76 4.16
N LYS A 188 21.70 7.88 3.86
CA LYS A 188 23.14 8.17 3.96
C LYS A 188 23.53 9.35 3.05
N SER A 189 22.93 9.43 1.87
CA SER A 189 23.15 10.54 0.94
C SER A 189 22.26 11.72 1.29
N ARG A 190 22.87 12.84 1.64
CA ARG A 190 22.17 14.12 1.90
C ARG A 190 21.54 14.74 0.65
N LYS A 191 21.80 14.18 -0.54
CA LYS A 191 21.22 14.64 -1.81
C LYS A 191 19.85 14.04 -2.06
N LEU A 192 19.50 12.95 -1.35
CA LEU A 192 18.18 12.31 -1.50
C LEU A 192 17.10 13.21 -0.90
N ARG A 193 16.06 13.42 -1.69
CA ARG A 193 14.91 14.23 -1.35
C ARG A 193 13.70 13.76 -2.14
N GLY A 194 12.53 13.92 -1.59
CA GLY A 194 11.29 13.53 -2.24
C GLY A 194 10.25 13.07 -1.23
N ILE A 195 9.12 12.66 -1.75
CA ILE A 195 7.98 12.18 -0.99
C ILE A 195 7.62 10.82 -1.54
N GLU A 196 7.37 9.87 -0.66
CA GLU A 196 6.89 8.54 -1.01
C GLU A 196 5.78 8.10 -0.05
N THR A 197 4.86 7.31 -0.54
CA THR A 197 3.77 6.75 0.26
C THR A 197 3.81 5.24 0.19
N TYR A 198 3.70 4.58 1.33
CA TYR A 198 3.74 3.14 1.44
C TYR A 198 2.39 2.55 1.80
N ILE A 199 2.10 1.40 1.23
CA ILE A 199 1.03 0.51 1.65
C ILE A 199 1.61 -0.81 2.16
N LEU A 200 0.83 -1.53 2.97
CA LEU A 200 1.20 -2.86 3.44
C LEU A 200 1.11 -3.86 2.29
N ASN A 201 2.25 -4.42 1.90
CA ASN A 201 2.35 -5.56 0.98
C ASN A 201 3.80 -6.09 0.99
N LEU A 202 4.10 -7.06 0.11
CA LEU A 202 5.48 -7.44 -0.16
C LEU A 202 6.26 -6.25 -0.71
N ALA A 203 7.54 -6.16 -0.38
CA ALA A 203 8.34 -5.01 -0.78
C ALA A 203 8.54 -4.93 -2.30
N THR A 204 8.48 -3.71 -2.83
CA THR A 204 8.64 -3.47 -4.27
C THR A 204 10.10 -3.47 -4.72
N ASP A 205 11.01 -3.09 -3.83
CA ASP A 205 12.44 -2.96 -4.11
C ASP A 205 13.27 -2.99 -2.81
N ASP A 206 14.60 -3.13 -2.95
CA ASP A 206 15.52 -3.17 -1.80
C ASP A 206 15.46 -1.91 -0.94
N GLN A 207 15.17 -0.75 -1.53
CA GLN A 207 15.01 0.49 -0.78
C GLN A 207 13.77 0.42 0.12
N ALA A 208 12.66 -0.15 -0.37
CA ALA A 208 11.46 -0.35 0.42
C ALA A 208 11.70 -1.33 1.58
N ILE A 209 12.50 -2.39 1.35
CA ILE A 209 12.95 -3.32 2.41
C ILE A 209 13.74 -2.55 3.48
N ALA A 210 14.72 -1.74 3.08
CA ALA A 210 15.56 -0.99 4.01
C ALA A 210 14.75 0.02 4.85
N VAL A 211 13.77 0.71 4.25
CA VAL A 211 12.88 1.62 4.98
C VAL A 211 12.00 0.82 5.95
N ALA A 212 11.37 -0.27 5.51
CA ALA A 212 10.54 -1.10 6.39
C ALA A 212 11.35 -1.72 7.53
N ALA A 213 12.58 -2.18 7.29
CA ALA A 213 13.46 -2.72 8.33
C ALA A 213 13.76 -1.68 9.41
N ARG A 214 14.01 -0.44 9.00
CA ARG A 214 14.27 0.68 9.94
C ARG A 214 13.03 0.98 10.78
N GLU A 215 11.88 1.14 10.14
CA GLU A 215 10.63 1.49 10.84
C GLU A 215 10.10 0.35 11.72
N ASN A 216 10.33 -0.89 11.33
CA ASN A 216 10.01 -2.07 12.15
C ASN A 216 11.06 -2.35 13.25
N ALA A 217 12.14 -1.57 13.32
CA ALA A 217 13.28 -1.79 14.22
C ALA A 217 13.87 -3.22 14.10
N THR A 218 14.03 -3.71 12.87
CA THR A 218 14.52 -5.06 12.56
C THR A 218 15.58 -5.03 11.44
N SER A 219 16.12 -6.18 11.05
CA SER A 219 17.06 -6.28 9.94
C SER A 219 16.33 -6.49 8.60
N GLU A 220 16.95 -6.05 7.50
CA GLU A 220 16.46 -6.30 6.14
C GLU A 220 16.27 -7.79 5.86
N LYS A 221 17.17 -8.65 6.38
CA LYS A 221 17.05 -10.11 6.28
C LYS A 221 15.77 -10.63 6.96
N ASN A 222 15.47 -10.12 8.16
CA ASN A 222 14.25 -10.52 8.88
C ASN A 222 12.99 -10.07 8.15
N ILE A 223 13.00 -8.92 7.47
CA ILE A 223 11.88 -8.47 6.62
C ILE A 223 11.65 -9.48 5.49
N SER A 224 12.70 -9.87 4.77
CA SER A 224 12.59 -10.83 3.67
C SER A 224 12.16 -12.23 4.14
N ASP A 225 12.61 -12.66 5.31
CA ASP A 225 12.21 -13.95 5.89
C ASP A 225 10.75 -13.94 6.37
N LEU A 226 10.27 -12.78 6.84
CA LEU A 226 8.90 -12.60 7.33
C LEU A 226 7.88 -12.38 6.20
N GLU A 227 8.28 -11.95 5.02
CA GLU A 227 7.37 -11.78 3.87
C GLU A 227 6.55 -13.05 3.60
N PHE A 228 7.15 -14.22 3.82
CA PHE A 228 6.46 -15.51 3.67
C PHE A 228 5.35 -15.72 4.70
N ILE A 229 5.55 -15.27 5.95
CA ILE A 229 4.58 -15.40 7.05
C ILE A 229 3.50 -14.31 6.94
N LEU A 230 3.88 -13.12 6.50
CA LEU A 230 2.99 -11.96 6.38
C LEU A 230 1.89 -12.15 5.34
N SER A 231 2.12 -12.96 4.31
CA SER A 231 1.12 -13.19 3.26
C SER A 231 -0.22 -13.71 3.81
N ASP A 232 -0.20 -14.46 4.88
CA ASP A 232 -1.42 -14.97 5.55
C ASP A 232 -2.10 -13.90 6.42
N LEU A 233 -1.30 -13.11 7.12
CA LEU A 233 -1.79 -12.01 7.96
C LEU A 233 -2.36 -10.84 7.13
N MET A 234 -1.85 -10.65 5.92
CA MET A 234 -2.30 -9.60 5.00
C MET A 234 -3.67 -9.85 4.36
N LYS A 235 -4.24 -11.06 4.47
CA LYS A 235 -5.57 -11.41 3.91
C LYS A 235 -6.70 -10.52 4.42
N HIS A 236 -6.53 -9.90 5.57
CA HIS A 236 -7.50 -8.98 6.17
C HIS A 236 -7.18 -7.50 5.94
N ALA A 237 -6.03 -7.21 5.31
CA ALA A 237 -5.64 -5.84 5.01
C ALA A 237 -6.48 -5.27 3.86
N LYS A 238 -6.86 -4.01 3.97
CA LYS A 238 -7.59 -3.27 2.95
C LYS A 238 -6.64 -2.76 1.86
N ILE A 239 -5.96 -3.69 1.16
CA ILE A 239 -4.85 -3.35 0.25
C ILE A 239 -5.33 -2.51 -0.93
N GLU A 240 -6.45 -2.88 -1.54
CA GLU A 240 -6.97 -2.15 -2.71
C GLU A 240 -7.39 -0.73 -2.34
N GLU A 241 -8.15 -0.58 -1.25
CA GLU A 241 -8.56 0.72 -0.74
C GLU A 241 -7.37 1.55 -0.24
N SER A 242 -6.37 0.91 0.37
CA SER A 242 -5.12 1.57 0.77
C SER A 242 -4.33 2.07 -0.43
N THR A 243 -4.26 1.29 -1.52
CA THR A 243 -3.60 1.69 -2.76
C THR A 243 -4.27 2.94 -3.36
N ARG A 244 -5.59 2.94 -3.47
CA ARG A 244 -6.34 4.11 -3.98
C ARG A 244 -6.11 5.35 -3.10
N LEU A 245 -6.12 5.18 -1.77
CA LEU A 245 -5.82 6.25 -0.83
C LEU A 245 -4.39 6.78 -1.03
N ALA A 246 -3.40 5.87 -1.13
CA ALA A 246 -2.00 6.24 -1.32
C ALA A 246 -1.78 7.03 -2.61
N ASP A 247 -2.36 6.61 -3.73
CA ASP A 247 -2.27 7.29 -5.03
C ASP A 247 -2.83 8.71 -4.96
N VAL A 248 -4.02 8.87 -4.38
CA VAL A 248 -4.66 10.19 -4.25
C VAL A 248 -3.84 11.10 -3.34
N VAL A 249 -3.36 10.58 -2.21
CA VAL A 249 -2.55 11.33 -1.26
C VAL A 249 -1.21 11.72 -1.88
N GLN A 250 -0.48 10.77 -2.47
CA GLN A 250 0.83 10.99 -3.10
C GLN A 250 0.74 12.07 -4.19
N ASN A 251 -0.19 11.92 -5.13
CA ASN A 251 -0.37 12.87 -6.24
C ASN A 251 -0.77 14.27 -5.74
N SER A 252 -1.68 14.34 -4.76
CA SER A 252 -2.12 15.63 -4.19
C SER A 252 -1.01 16.31 -3.42
N PHE A 253 -0.22 15.55 -2.66
CA PHE A 253 0.90 16.06 -1.89
C PHE A 253 1.98 16.63 -2.81
N ILE A 254 2.42 15.88 -3.82
CA ILE A 254 3.38 16.32 -4.82
C ILE A 254 2.89 17.57 -5.54
N LYS A 255 1.63 17.58 -6.00
CA LYS A 255 1.02 18.75 -6.67
C LYS A 255 1.00 19.99 -5.76
N GLY A 256 0.68 19.79 -4.48
CA GLY A 256 0.67 20.87 -3.49
C GLY A 256 2.06 21.42 -3.21
N MET A 257 3.04 20.54 -3.03
CA MET A 257 4.42 20.92 -2.71
C MET A 257 5.10 21.63 -3.87
N ARG A 258 4.93 21.16 -5.11
CA ARG A 258 5.52 21.78 -6.31
C ARG A 258 5.03 23.20 -6.59
N LYS A 259 3.88 23.60 -6.03
CA LYS A 259 3.41 24.99 -6.08
C LYS A 259 4.25 25.95 -5.24
N LYS A 260 4.92 25.44 -4.20
CA LYS A 260 5.64 26.25 -3.20
C LYS A 260 7.14 26.05 -3.23
N TYR A 261 7.60 24.89 -3.67
CA TYR A 261 8.99 24.47 -3.61
C TYR A 261 9.44 23.89 -4.94
N SER A 262 10.63 24.27 -5.39
CA SER A 262 11.28 23.69 -6.57
C SER A 262 11.97 22.36 -6.22
N GLY A 263 12.14 21.49 -7.20
CA GLY A 263 12.96 20.27 -7.05
C GLY A 263 12.35 19.19 -6.13
N ILE A 264 11.03 19.17 -5.95
CA ILE A 264 10.35 18.08 -5.22
C ILE A 264 10.27 16.85 -6.10
N ASN A 265 10.94 15.77 -5.68
CA ASN A 265 10.90 14.47 -6.33
C ASN A 265 9.64 13.71 -5.89
N ASN A 266 8.96 13.16 -6.89
CA ASN A 266 7.91 12.17 -6.65
C ASN A 266 8.55 10.78 -6.66
N LEU A 267 8.65 10.15 -5.50
CA LEU A 267 9.19 8.79 -5.35
C LEU A 267 8.09 7.72 -5.48
N GLY A 268 6.83 8.16 -5.61
CA GLY A 268 5.68 7.32 -5.93
C GLY A 268 5.06 6.62 -4.72
N VAL A 269 4.14 5.72 -5.05
CA VAL A 269 3.54 4.77 -4.12
C VAL A 269 4.35 3.48 -4.17
N LYS A 270 4.75 2.99 -3.02
CA LYS A 270 5.55 1.77 -2.84
C LYS A 270 4.85 0.80 -1.91
N GLN A 271 5.38 -0.41 -1.85
CA GLN A 271 4.86 -1.48 -1.00
C GLN A 271 5.99 -2.00 -0.12
N ALA A 272 5.67 -2.24 1.14
CA ALA A 272 6.60 -2.91 2.06
C ALA A 272 5.85 -3.44 3.31
N PRO A 273 6.40 -4.42 4.02
CA PRO A 273 5.77 -5.03 5.17
C PRO A 273 5.96 -4.19 6.45
N PHE A 274 5.31 -3.04 6.50
CA PHE A 274 5.30 -2.18 7.68
C PHE A 274 4.41 -2.76 8.77
N TYR A 275 5.00 -3.09 9.92
CA TYR A 275 4.27 -3.66 11.06
C TYR A 275 3.21 -2.72 11.61
N VAL A 276 3.47 -1.40 11.56
CA VAL A 276 2.49 -0.39 11.97
C VAL A 276 1.22 -0.39 11.12
N LEU A 277 1.25 -0.95 9.92
CA LEU A 277 0.07 -1.10 9.05
C LEU A 277 -0.59 -2.47 9.16
N LEU A 278 0.15 -3.48 9.64
CA LEU A 278 -0.28 -4.88 9.64
C LEU A 278 -1.55 -5.13 10.45
N GLY A 279 -1.71 -4.45 11.59
CA GLY A 279 -2.87 -4.62 12.47
C GLY A 279 -4.09 -3.76 12.09
N ALA A 280 -4.00 -2.94 11.05
CA ALA A 280 -5.06 -2.01 10.67
C ALA A 280 -6.23 -2.74 9.98
N ARG A 281 -7.46 -2.50 10.46
CA ARG A 281 -8.71 -3.05 9.89
C ARG A 281 -9.38 -2.11 8.88
N MET A 282 -8.79 -0.98 8.59
CA MET A 282 -9.24 0.05 7.68
C MET A 282 -8.16 0.33 6.62
N PRO A 283 -8.46 1.05 5.53
CA PRO A 283 -7.45 1.55 4.62
C PRO A 283 -6.35 2.30 5.36
N SER A 284 -5.10 1.90 5.14
CA SER A 284 -3.96 2.38 5.91
C SER A 284 -2.76 2.66 5.01
N ILE A 285 -2.09 3.79 5.26
CA ILE A 285 -0.91 4.22 4.53
C ILE A 285 0.15 4.76 5.49
N LEU A 286 1.42 4.67 5.08
CA LEU A 286 2.53 5.36 5.72
C LEU A 286 3.12 6.37 4.72
N ILE A 287 3.30 7.61 5.16
CA ILE A 287 3.80 8.69 4.32
C ILE A 287 5.17 9.13 4.82
N GLU A 288 6.17 8.99 3.97
CA GLU A 288 7.48 9.61 4.11
C GLU A 288 7.41 11.02 3.53
N THR A 289 7.22 12.00 4.39
CA THR A 289 6.88 13.37 3.97
C THR A 289 8.04 14.14 3.37
N SER A 290 9.28 13.70 3.62
CA SER A 290 10.53 14.26 3.11
C SER A 290 11.70 13.40 3.58
N PHE A 291 12.93 13.92 3.44
CA PHE A 291 14.14 13.34 4.03
C PHE A 291 14.70 14.29 5.11
N ILE A 292 14.74 13.83 6.35
CA ILE A 292 15.28 14.61 7.49
C ILE A 292 16.80 14.81 7.41
N SER A 293 17.46 13.94 6.64
CA SER A 293 18.91 13.98 6.38
C SER A 293 19.33 15.00 5.30
N ASN A 294 18.37 15.64 4.62
CA ASN A 294 18.60 16.61 3.55
C ASN A 294 18.62 18.06 4.06
#